data_322ef40d0e534975938821d3e988cc30
#
_entry.id   322ef40d0e534975938821d3e988cc30
#
_cell.length_a   1.000
_cell.length_b   1.000
_cell.length_c   1.000
_cell.angle_alpha   90.00
_cell.angle_beta   90.00
_cell.angle_gamma   90.00
#
_symmetry.space_group_name_H-M   'P 1'
#
loop_
_entity.id
_entity.type
_entity.pdbx_description
1 polymer ?
#
loop_
_entity_poly.entity_id
_entity_poly.type
_entity_poly.pdbx_seq_one_letter_code
_entity_poly.pdbx_strand_id
1 'polypeptide(L)'
;ELAQHEKRIAEEAAADGQVYVPKYTWHGYSSLMDEFWYPVRMADGMVQEVDRLSRTNRSVGVGEWKITHSPKDFLMLANEADQKIAHSLIEKCGLWVLMAMTSADLDALSTIRKIEDTEASWVTGFMSGAQGLEQHSEFKGSDGRVNKGGQKVLAGAGKALWKVGDSLGIPIQSPKPATLGRLHNTDTRFVKNS
;
A
#
# COMPACT_ATOMS: atom_id res chain seq x y z
N GLU A 1 24.09 3.95 3.66
CA GLU A 1 25.54 3.99 3.90
C GLU A 1 26.06 2.70 4.58
N LEU A 2 25.48 2.26 5.73
CA LEU A 2 25.90 1.04 6.43
C LEU A 2 25.83 -0.22 5.56
N ALA A 3 24.72 -0.43 4.83
CA ALA A 3 24.56 -1.59 3.95
C ALA A 3 25.57 -1.61 2.78
N GLN A 4 25.92 -0.44 2.26
CA GLN A 4 26.96 -0.34 1.21
C GLN A 4 28.35 -0.63 1.79
N HIS A 5 28.60 -0.21 3.01
CA HIS A 5 29.83 -0.50 3.71
C HIS A 5 30.00 -2.01 3.98
N GLU A 6 28.97 -2.65 4.53
CA GLU A 6 28.95 -4.09 4.78
C GLU A 6 29.12 -4.91 3.50
N LYS A 7 28.46 -4.49 2.41
CA LYS A 7 28.59 -5.14 1.11
C LYS A 7 30.04 -5.07 0.59
N ARG A 8 30.70 -3.91 0.70
CA ARG A 8 32.08 -3.74 0.29
C ARG A 8 33.02 -4.65 1.10
N ILE A 9 32.86 -4.72 2.42
CA ILE A 9 33.68 -5.59 3.28
C ILE A 9 33.48 -7.06 2.92
N ALA A 10 32.21 -7.47 2.61
CA ALA A 10 31.92 -8.83 2.19
C ALA A 10 32.56 -9.17 0.84
N GLU A 11 32.57 -8.23 -0.12
CA GLU A 11 33.24 -8.40 -1.41
C GLU A 11 34.74 -8.46 -1.27
N GLU A 12 35.35 -7.64 -0.42
CA GLU A 12 36.78 -7.66 -0.09
C GLU A 12 37.19 -9.00 0.57
N ALA A 13 36.39 -9.45 1.55
CA ALA A 13 36.66 -10.74 2.22
C ALA A 13 36.52 -11.93 1.26
N ALA A 14 35.52 -11.90 0.36
CA ALA A 14 35.35 -12.95 -0.65
C ALA A 14 36.51 -12.99 -1.66
N ALA A 15 37.09 -11.84 -2.02
CA ALA A 15 38.26 -11.76 -2.87
C ALA A 15 39.50 -12.41 -2.21
N ASP A 16 39.57 -12.32 -0.89
CA ASP A 16 40.66 -12.95 -0.09
C ASP A 16 40.35 -14.41 0.30
N GLY A 17 39.26 -14.99 -0.21
CA GLY A 17 38.85 -16.37 0.10
C GLY A 17 38.34 -16.55 1.54
N GLN A 18 38.01 -15.47 2.23
CA GLN A 18 37.47 -15.49 3.58
C GLN A 18 35.92 -15.40 3.57
N VAL A 19 35.30 -16.08 4.54
CA VAL A 19 33.85 -15.95 4.76
C VAL A 19 33.63 -14.77 5.68
N TYR A 20 32.99 -13.74 5.12
CA TYR A 20 32.56 -12.59 5.93
C TYR A 20 31.37 -12.96 6.80
N VAL A 21 31.54 -12.78 8.11
CA VAL A 21 30.42 -12.88 9.07
C VAL A 21 30.04 -11.46 9.48
N PRO A 22 28.84 -10.97 9.13
CA PRO A 22 28.40 -9.64 9.51
C PRO A 22 28.47 -9.43 11.02
N LYS A 23 29.11 -8.36 11.46
CA LYS A 23 29.17 -7.99 12.86
C LYS A 23 27.81 -7.59 13.43
N TYR A 24 26.93 -7.12 12.55
CA TYR A 24 25.58 -6.72 12.89
C TYR A 24 24.59 -7.50 12.04
N THR A 25 23.48 -7.95 12.66
CA THR A 25 22.36 -8.54 11.92
C THR A 25 21.78 -7.45 11.02
N TRP A 26 21.77 -7.71 9.72
CA TRP A 26 21.20 -6.75 8.77
C TRP A 26 19.70 -6.73 8.91
N HIS A 27 19.15 -5.57 9.23
CA HIS A 27 17.72 -5.34 9.25
C HIS A 27 17.34 -4.65 7.95
N GLY A 28 16.39 -5.22 7.23
CA GLY A 28 15.80 -4.56 6.08
C GLY A 28 15.09 -3.27 6.50
N TYR A 29 15.13 -2.25 5.66
CA TYR A 29 14.41 -1.00 5.88
C TYR A 29 13.15 -1.00 5.01
N SER A 30 12.08 -0.40 5.53
CA SER A 30 10.88 -0.08 4.76
C SER A 30 10.70 1.42 4.73
N SER A 31 10.58 1.97 3.52
CA SER A 31 10.17 3.34 3.28
C SER A 31 8.68 3.37 2.97
N LEU A 32 7.92 4.13 3.72
CA LEU A 32 6.48 4.28 3.53
C LEU A 32 6.18 5.72 3.16
N MET A 33 5.64 5.92 1.97
CA MET A 33 5.31 7.23 1.41
C MET A 33 3.80 7.33 1.25
N ASP A 34 3.18 8.02 2.21
CA ASP A 34 1.75 8.35 2.14
C ASP A 34 1.55 9.59 1.28
N GLU A 35 0.38 9.70 0.65
CA GLU A 35 0.06 10.76 -0.31
C GLU A 35 1.14 10.90 -1.40
N PHE A 36 1.63 9.77 -1.90
CA PHE A 36 2.75 9.73 -2.83
C PHE A 36 2.53 10.54 -4.11
N TRP A 37 1.28 10.73 -4.51
CA TRP A 37 0.92 11.59 -5.65
C TRP A 37 1.36 13.05 -5.46
N TYR A 38 1.38 13.53 -4.20
CA TYR A 38 1.62 14.94 -3.92
C TYR A 38 3.02 15.41 -4.33
N PRO A 39 4.13 14.82 -3.83
CA PRO A 39 5.46 15.24 -4.25
C PRO A 39 5.70 15.03 -5.75
N VAL A 40 5.13 13.96 -6.31
CA VAL A 40 5.31 13.65 -7.74
C VAL A 40 4.68 14.69 -8.65
N ARG A 41 3.60 15.34 -8.23
CA ARG A 41 2.91 16.39 -9.01
C ARG A 41 3.44 17.80 -8.75
N MET A 42 4.02 18.04 -7.58
CA MET A 42 4.38 19.39 -7.13
C MET A 42 5.81 19.81 -7.49
N ALA A 43 6.67 18.86 -7.84
CA ALA A 43 8.07 19.16 -8.13
C ALA A 43 8.52 18.54 -9.45
N ASP A 44 9.02 19.40 -10.34
CA ASP A 44 9.62 18.95 -11.59
C ASP A 44 10.80 18.02 -11.31
N GLY A 45 10.91 16.93 -12.07
CA GLY A 45 11.98 15.95 -11.92
C GLY A 45 11.78 14.94 -10.76
N MET A 46 10.74 15.09 -9.94
CA MET A 46 10.51 14.17 -8.82
C MET A 46 10.20 12.75 -9.29
N VAL A 47 9.51 12.59 -10.40
CA VAL A 47 9.19 11.26 -10.94
C VAL A 47 10.46 10.50 -11.30
N GLN A 48 11.43 11.18 -11.94
CA GLN A 48 12.73 10.63 -12.31
C GLN A 48 13.55 10.26 -11.07
N GLU A 49 13.54 11.12 -10.06
CA GLU A 49 14.27 10.87 -8.81
C GLU A 49 13.68 9.66 -8.06
N VAL A 50 12.36 9.55 -8.02
CA VAL A 50 11.70 8.37 -7.41
C VAL A 50 12.03 7.09 -8.18
N ASP A 51 12.03 7.10 -9.52
CA ASP A 51 12.44 5.92 -10.30
C ASP A 51 13.90 5.55 -10.03
N ARG A 52 14.79 6.55 -9.96
CA ARG A 52 16.20 6.33 -9.60
C ARG A 52 16.35 5.71 -8.22
N LEU A 53 15.66 6.25 -7.21
CA LEU A 53 15.69 5.74 -5.84
C LEU A 53 15.13 4.33 -5.76
N SER A 54 14.00 4.05 -6.41
CA SER A 54 13.38 2.71 -6.41
C SER A 54 14.31 1.64 -7.01
N ARG A 55 15.11 1.99 -8.03
CA ARG A 55 16.12 1.09 -8.57
C ARG A 55 17.28 0.85 -7.61
N THR A 56 17.73 1.91 -6.93
CA THR A 56 18.85 1.84 -5.99
C THR A 56 18.43 1.12 -4.70
N ASN A 57 17.26 1.44 -4.18
CA ASN A 57 16.75 0.89 -2.92
C ASN A 57 16.63 -0.64 -2.96
N ARG A 58 16.25 -1.20 -4.11
CA ARG A 58 16.22 -2.64 -4.30
C ARG A 58 17.59 -3.31 -4.10
N SER A 59 18.67 -2.67 -4.55
CA SER A 59 20.03 -3.22 -4.42
C SER A 59 20.55 -3.19 -2.98
N VAL A 60 20.02 -2.32 -2.15
CA VAL A 60 20.40 -2.18 -0.73
C VAL A 60 19.33 -2.74 0.23
N GLY A 61 18.36 -3.51 -0.30
CA GLY A 61 17.36 -4.22 0.51
C GLY A 61 16.35 -3.32 1.21
N VAL A 62 16.05 -2.17 0.64
CA VAL A 62 14.98 -1.27 1.13
C VAL A 62 13.68 -1.61 0.42
N GLY A 63 12.68 -2.01 1.19
CA GLY A 63 11.30 -2.13 0.72
C GLY A 63 10.64 -0.76 0.61
N GLU A 64 9.83 -0.54 -0.41
CA GLU A 64 9.12 0.72 -0.61
C GLU A 64 7.62 0.48 -0.68
N TRP A 65 6.87 1.30 0.04
CA TRP A 65 5.42 1.39 0.00
C TRP A 65 5.03 2.76 -0.49
N LYS A 66 4.27 2.81 -1.57
CA LYS A 66 3.74 4.02 -2.16
C LYS A 66 2.23 3.99 -2.03
N ILE A 67 1.66 4.91 -1.25
CA ILE A 67 0.24 4.97 -0.94
C ILE A 67 -0.36 6.17 -1.67
N THR A 68 -1.48 5.95 -2.34
CA THR A 68 -2.22 6.98 -3.07
C THR A 68 -3.71 6.70 -3.04
N HIS A 69 -4.52 7.73 -3.23
CA HIS A 69 -5.98 7.61 -3.27
C HIS A 69 -6.48 7.12 -4.62
N SER A 70 -5.83 7.51 -5.71
CA SER A 70 -6.26 7.14 -7.06
C SER A 70 -5.04 6.88 -7.96
N PRO A 71 -5.06 5.84 -8.78
CA PRO A 71 -4.03 5.61 -9.79
C PRO A 71 -3.98 6.72 -10.85
N LYS A 72 -5.10 7.41 -11.08
CA LYS A 72 -5.18 8.53 -12.04
C LYS A 72 -4.25 9.69 -11.68
N ASP A 73 -3.95 9.84 -10.40
CA ASP A 73 -3.03 10.90 -9.95
C ASP A 73 -1.64 10.77 -10.58
N PHE A 74 -1.20 9.55 -10.90
CA PHE A 74 0.06 9.29 -11.58
C PHE A 74 -0.06 9.31 -13.10
N LEU A 75 -1.22 8.91 -13.61
CA LEU A 75 -1.45 8.78 -15.04
C LEU A 75 -1.77 10.14 -15.71
N MET A 76 -2.09 11.15 -14.92
CA MET A 76 -2.48 12.49 -15.38
C MET A 76 -1.40 13.56 -15.09
N LEU A 77 -0.14 13.19 -15.08
CA LEU A 77 0.96 14.15 -14.99
C LEU A 77 1.01 15.03 -16.23
N ALA A 78 1.47 16.27 -16.08
CA ALA A 78 1.47 17.26 -17.15
C ALA A 78 2.40 16.89 -18.32
N ASN A 79 3.47 16.15 -18.04
CA ASN A 79 4.49 15.75 -19.01
C ASN A 79 4.32 14.27 -19.39
N GLU A 80 4.24 13.99 -20.68
CA GLU A 80 4.10 12.64 -21.21
C GLU A 80 5.27 11.72 -20.85
N ALA A 81 6.50 12.26 -20.77
CA ALA A 81 7.66 11.48 -20.34
C ALA A 81 7.51 11.04 -18.87
N ASP A 82 7.01 11.92 -18.01
CA ASP A 82 6.76 11.64 -16.60
C ASP A 82 5.62 10.65 -16.43
N GLN A 83 4.57 10.72 -17.25
CA GLN A 83 3.51 9.72 -17.27
C GLN A 83 4.05 8.31 -17.57
N LYS A 84 4.95 8.17 -18.54
CA LYS A 84 5.58 6.89 -18.89
C LYS A 84 6.43 6.33 -17.74
N ILE A 85 7.16 7.20 -17.04
CA ILE A 85 7.96 6.78 -15.87
C ILE A 85 7.02 6.36 -14.73
N ALA A 86 5.99 7.15 -14.43
CA ALA A 86 5.02 6.84 -13.39
C ALA A 86 4.29 5.53 -13.67
N HIS A 87 3.88 5.29 -14.91
CA HIS A 87 3.30 4.03 -15.35
C HIS A 87 4.26 2.85 -15.08
N SER A 88 5.53 3.01 -15.47
CA SER A 88 6.57 2.00 -15.21
C SER A 88 6.82 1.76 -13.71
N LEU A 89 6.70 2.78 -12.86
CA LEU A 89 6.81 2.62 -11.41
C LEU A 89 5.69 1.73 -10.85
N ILE A 90 4.45 1.95 -11.29
CA ILE A 90 3.29 1.14 -10.87
C ILE A 90 3.43 -0.30 -11.40
N GLU A 91 3.81 -0.46 -12.67
CA GLU A 91 4.02 -1.76 -13.29
C GLU A 91 5.05 -2.63 -12.55
N LYS A 92 6.15 -1.99 -12.10
CA LYS A 92 7.24 -2.66 -11.37
C LYS A 92 6.93 -2.98 -9.91
N CYS A 93 5.82 -2.48 -9.35
CA CYS A 93 5.41 -2.86 -8.00
C CYS A 93 5.09 -4.36 -7.96
N GLY A 94 5.84 -5.11 -7.14
CA GLY A 94 5.66 -6.56 -7.00
C GLY A 94 4.36 -6.93 -6.29
N LEU A 95 3.87 -6.07 -5.41
CA LEU A 95 2.63 -6.23 -4.67
C LEU A 95 1.75 -5.00 -4.85
N TRP A 96 0.50 -5.22 -5.22
CA TRP A 96 -0.56 -4.22 -5.16
C TRP A 96 -1.52 -4.54 -4.01
N VAL A 97 -1.83 -3.53 -3.22
CA VAL A 97 -2.85 -3.60 -2.16
C VAL A 97 -4.00 -2.68 -2.58
N LEU A 98 -5.02 -3.26 -3.19
CA LEU A 98 -6.17 -2.52 -3.70
C LEU A 98 -7.27 -2.50 -2.63
N MET A 99 -7.52 -1.34 -2.09
CA MET A 99 -8.65 -1.09 -1.20
C MET A 99 -9.92 -0.80 -2.01
N ALA A 100 -10.96 -0.26 -1.39
CA ALA A 100 -12.18 0.13 -2.09
C ALA A 100 -11.88 1.18 -3.19
N MET A 101 -12.21 0.85 -4.44
CA MET A 101 -11.95 1.70 -5.60
C MET A 101 -13.16 1.75 -6.53
N THR A 102 -13.25 2.83 -7.31
CA THR A 102 -14.25 2.95 -8.37
C THR A 102 -13.91 2.09 -9.57
N SER A 103 -14.90 1.74 -10.38
CA SER A 103 -14.66 1.03 -11.65
C SER A 103 -13.70 1.81 -12.54
N ALA A 104 -13.84 3.14 -12.59
CA ALA A 104 -12.99 3.99 -13.41
C ALA A 104 -11.51 4.03 -12.95
N ASP A 105 -11.24 3.79 -11.67
CA ASP A 105 -9.86 3.64 -11.17
C ASP A 105 -9.29 2.27 -11.50
N LEU A 106 -10.14 1.23 -11.43
CA LEU A 106 -9.75 -0.14 -11.85
C LEU A 106 -9.48 -0.22 -13.35
N ASP A 107 -10.30 0.45 -14.17
CA ASP A 107 -10.07 0.53 -15.61
C ASP A 107 -8.70 1.18 -15.91
N ALA A 108 -8.35 2.24 -15.19
CA ALA A 108 -7.05 2.88 -15.32
C ALA A 108 -5.90 1.93 -14.93
N LEU A 109 -6.03 1.17 -13.83
CA LEU A 109 -5.03 0.16 -13.43
C LEU A 109 -4.95 -1.01 -14.41
N SER A 110 -6.05 -1.38 -15.01
CA SER A 110 -6.12 -2.48 -16.00
C SER A 110 -5.30 -2.21 -17.26
N THR A 111 -5.01 -0.93 -17.55
CA THR A 111 -4.09 -0.55 -18.65
C THR A 111 -2.65 -0.91 -18.34
N ILE A 112 -2.31 -1.06 -17.06
CA ILE A 112 -0.94 -1.34 -16.59
C ILE A 112 -0.75 -2.84 -16.35
N ARG A 113 -1.70 -3.45 -15.65
CA ARG A 113 -1.67 -4.88 -15.33
C ARG A 113 -3.09 -5.43 -15.32
N LYS A 114 -3.27 -6.61 -15.89
CA LYS A 114 -4.57 -7.26 -15.98
C LYS A 114 -5.21 -7.42 -14.60
N ILE A 115 -6.44 -6.95 -14.49
CA ILE A 115 -7.34 -7.17 -13.36
C ILE A 115 -8.49 -8.05 -13.89
N GLU A 116 -8.69 -9.18 -13.25
CA GLU A 116 -9.76 -10.11 -13.64
C GLU A 116 -11.12 -9.58 -13.17
N ASP A 117 -12.21 -9.93 -13.87
CA ASP A 117 -13.56 -9.47 -13.53
C ASP A 117 -13.95 -9.81 -12.09
N THR A 118 -13.49 -10.95 -11.60
CA THR A 118 -13.70 -11.38 -10.21
C THR A 118 -13.00 -10.45 -9.23
N GLU A 119 -11.75 -10.05 -9.51
CA GLU A 119 -10.98 -9.11 -8.70
C GLU A 119 -11.64 -7.73 -8.69
N ALA A 120 -12.04 -7.26 -9.87
CA ALA A 120 -12.75 -5.99 -10.01
C ALA A 120 -14.07 -5.98 -9.23
N SER A 121 -14.81 -7.07 -9.27
CA SER A 121 -16.05 -7.26 -8.50
C SER A 121 -15.80 -7.18 -6.98
N TRP A 122 -14.74 -7.78 -6.48
CA TRP A 122 -14.41 -7.69 -5.05
C TRP A 122 -14.05 -6.27 -4.64
N VAL A 123 -13.16 -5.61 -5.38
CA VAL A 123 -12.66 -4.26 -5.04
C VAL A 123 -13.78 -3.22 -5.11
N THR A 124 -14.63 -3.26 -6.13
CA THR A 124 -15.81 -2.39 -6.21
C THR A 124 -16.85 -2.72 -5.14
N GLY A 125 -17.01 -4.01 -4.81
CA GLY A 125 -17.87 -4.48 -3.73
C GLY A 125 -17.44 -3.98 -2.34
N PHE A 126 -16.15 -3.66 -2.14
CA PHE A 126 -15.68 -3.02 -0.90
C PHE A 126 -16.25 -1.59 -0.75
N MET A 127 -16.56 -0.92 -1.86
CA MET A 127 -17.18 0.41 -1.84
C MET A 127 -18.66 0.35 -1.51
N SER A 128 -19.39 -0.67 -1.95
CA SER A 128 -20.85 -0.74 -1.81
C SER A 128 -21.29 -0.76 -0.35
N GLY A 129 -20.43 -1.21 0.54
CA GLY A 129 -20.64 -1.09 1.98
C GLY A 129 -20.49 0.32 2.56
N ALA A 130 -19.90 1.26 1.82
CA ALA A 130 -19.84 2.67 2.25
C ALA A 130 -21.17 3.41 2.00
N GLN A 131 -21.98 2.94 1.07
CA GLN A 131 -23.30 3.51 0.76
C GLN A 131 -24.44 2.87 1.57
N GLY A 132 -24.28 1.62 1.98
CA GLY A 132 -25.21 0.90 2.85
C GLY A 132 -24.65 0.81 4.25
N LEU A 133 -25.26 1.53 5.20
CA LEU A 133 -25.01 1.30 6.62
C LEU A 133 -25.60 -0.08 6.96
N GLU A 134 -24.92 -1.15 6.62
CA GLU A 134 -25.24 -2.45 7.17
C GLU A 134 -25.07 -2.36 8.69
N GLN A 135 -26.19 -2.38 9.37
CA GLN A 135 -26.21 -2.69 10.80
C GLN A 135 -25.66 -4.11 10.92
N HIS A 136 -24.36 -4.26 11.18
CA HIS A 136 -23.88 -5.53 11.71
C HIS A 136 -24.52 -5.70 13.07
N SER A 137 -25.68 -6.37 13.03
CA SER A 137 -26.29 -6.93 14.19
C SER A 137 -25.25 -7.80 14.88
N GLU A 138 -24.86 -7.36 16.07
CA GLU A 138 -24.27 -8.18 17.10
C GLU A 138 -22.96 -8.91 16.74
N PHE A 139 -21.85 -8.22 16.87
CA PHE A 139 -20.55 -8.89 17.03
C PHE A 139 -20.52 -9.53 18.43
N LYS A 140 -20.77 -10.82 18.53
CA LYS A 140 -20.48 -11.60 19.74
C LYS A 140 -18.97 -11.71 19.86
N GLY A 141 -18.39 -11.04 20.85
CA GLY A 141 -17.01 -11.28 21.24
C GLY A 141 -16.82 -12.75 21.61
N SER A 142 -15.57 -13.23 21.60
CA SER A 142 -15.22 -14.58 22.04
C SER A 142 -15.66 -14.90 23.49
N ASP A 143 -16.03 -13.88 24.26
CA ASP A 143 -16.59 -13.94 25.63
C ASP A 143 -18.12 -14.00 25.67
N GLY A 144 -18.79 -14.09 24.52
CA GLY A 144 -20.25 -14.16 24.40
C GLY A 144 -20.98 -12.84 24.70
N ARG A 145 -20.27 -11.75 25.00
CA ARG A 145 -20.90 -10.45 25.28
C ARG A 145 -21.22 -9.71 24.00
N VAL A 146 -22.48 -9.28 23.89
CA VAL A 146 -22.95 -8.40 22.83
C VAL A 146 -22.52 -6.98 23.14
N ASN A 147 -21.66 -6.39 22.33
CA ASN A 147 -21.27 -5.00 22.47
C ASN A 147 -22.42 -4.10 21.95
N LYS A 148 -23.26 -3.63 22.84
CA LYS A 148 -24.42 -2.76 22.54
C LYS A 148 -24.06 -1.34 22.11
N GLY A 149 -22.80 -0.99 22.07
CA GLY A 149 -22.28 0.28 21.58
C GLY A 149 -21.75 0.14 20.14
N GLY A 150 -22.58 -0.35 19.22
CA GLY A 150 -22.18 -0.64 17.85
C GLY A 150 -21.60 0.57 17.12
N GLN A 151 -20.26 0.70 17.09
CA GLN A 151 -19.62 1.48 16.04
C GLN A 151 -20.04 0.87 14.71
N LYS A 152 -20.76 1.67 13.88
CA LYS A 152 -21.08 1.28 12.52
C LYS A 152 -19.78 1.03 11.76
N VAL A 153 -19.40 -0.23 11.60
CA VAL A 153 -18.25 -0.61 10.79
C VAL A 153 -18.74 -0.55 9.34
N LEU A 154 -18.13 0.31 8.52
CA LEU A 154 -18.38 0.34 7.08
C LEU A 154 -18.04 -1.04 6.53
N ALA A 155 -18.90 -1.62 5.70
CA ALA A 155 -18.76 -2.99 5.20
C ALA A 155 -17.43 -3.25 4.45
N GLY A 156 -16.84 -2.20 3.89
CA GLY A 156 -15.52 -2.26 3.22
C GLY A 156 -14.33 -1.96 4.13
N ALA A 157 -14.57 -1.57 5.40
CA ALA A 157 -13.47 -1.18 6.28
C ALA A 157 -12.53 -2.36 6.57
N GLY A 158 -11.25 -2.16 6.34
CA GLY A 158 -10.21 -3.17 6.51
C GLY A 158 -10.16 -4.25 5.43
N LYS A 159 -10.98 -4.16 4.39
CA LYS A 159 -10.91 -5.06 3.24
C LYS A 159 -9.92 -4.55 2.21
N ALA A 160 -9.16 -5.45 1.62
CA ALA A 160 -8.25 -5.18 0.52
C ALA A 160 -8.08 -6.41 -0.35
N LEU A 161 -7.66 -6.21 -1.58
CA LEU A 161 -7.19 -7.25 -2.48
C LEU A 161 -5.66 -7.17 -2.54
N TRP A 162 -4.99 -8.25 -2.20
CA TRP A 162 -3.55 -8.39 -2.35
C TRP A 162 -3.24 -9.10 -3.67
N LYS A 163 -2.63 -8.38 -4.59
CA LYS A 163 -2.27 -8.89 -5.91
C LYS A 163 -0.77 -8.91 -6.07
N VAL A 164 -0.20 -10.09 -6.21
CA VAL A 164 1.24 -10.33 -6.40
C VAL A 164 1.50 -10.64 -7.88
N GLY A 165 2.22 -9.76 -8.54
CA GLY A 165 2.47 -9.91 -9.98
C GLY A 165 1.17 -10.06 -10.76
N ASP A 166 1.16 -10.99 -11.72
CA ASP A 166 -0.01 -11.27 -12.57
C ASP A 166 -0.90 -12.41 -12.02
N SER A 167 -0.58 -12.92 -10.83
CA SER A 167 -1.39 -13.95 -10.19
C SER A 167 -2.75 -13.39 -9.76
N LEU A 168 -3.75 -14.27 -9.65
CA LEU A 168 -5.05 -13.91 -9.07
C LEU A 168 -4.86 -13.35 -7.66
N GLY A 169 -5.44 -12.20 -7.41
CA GLY A 169 -5.36 -11.54 -6.11
C GLY A 169 -6.12 -12.28 -5.02
N ILE A 170 -5.68 -12.10 -3.78
CA ILE A 170 -6.27 -12.70 -2.59
C ILE A 170 -7.02 -11.61 -1.82
N PRO A 171 -8.36 -11.73 -1.68
CA PRO A 171 -9.12 -10.81 -0.84
C PRO A 171 -8.77 -11.04 0.63
N ILE A 172 -8.45 -9.98 1.33
CA ILE A 172 -8.11 -10.01 2.76
C ILE A 172 -9.06 -9.12 3.56
N GLN A 173 -9.23 -9.48 4.83
CA GLN A 173 -9.92 -8.68 5.83
C GLN A 173 -8.96 -8.45 7.00
N SER A 174 -8.55 -7.18 7.20
CA SER A 174 -7.77 -6.82 8.38
C SER A 174 -8.69 -6.73 9.60
N PRO A 175 -8.40 -7.44 10.69
CA PRO A 175 -9.15 -7.27 11.92
C PRO A 175 -8.90 -5.89 12.50
N LYS A 176 -9.97 -5.23 12.98
CA LYS A 176 -9.84 -3.97 13.72
C LYS A 176 -9.49 -4.31 15.18
N PRO A 177 -8.27 -4.07 15.66
CA PRO A 177 -7.95 -4.28 17.05
C PRO A 177 -8.81 -3.37 17.94
N ALA A 178 -9.37 -3.89 19.02
CA ALA A 178 -10.21 -3.12 19.95
C ALA A 178 -9.48 -1.90 20.55
N THR A 179 -8.15 -1.94 20.60
CA THR A 179 -7.29 -0.87 21.08
C THR A 179 -7.12 0.28 20.09
N LEU A 180 -7.23 0.04 18.78
CA LEU A 180 -7.01 1.06 17.75
C LEU A 180 -8.05 2.18 17.83
N GLY A 181 -9.29 1.86 18.20
CA GLY A 181 -10.35 2.86 18.38
C GLY A 181 -10.12 3.83 19.54
N ARG A 182 -9.21 3.49 20.48
CA ARG A 182 -8.81 4.37 21.59
C ARG A 182 -7.61 5.24 21.25
N LEU A 183 -6.75 4.82 20.32
CA LEU A 183 -5.49 5.48 19.99
C LEU A 183 -5.63 6.45 18.80
N HIS A 184 -6.56 6.22 17.89
CA HIS A 184 -6.72 7.02 16.69
C HIS A 184 -8.20 7.17 16.34
N ASN A 185 -8.87 8.10 16.99
CA ASN A 185 -10.18 8.55 16.52
C ASN A 185 -10.00 9.82 15.68
N THR A 186 -9.80 9.67 14.38
CA THR A 186 -9.78 10.79 13.43
C THR A 186 -11.18 11.31 13.10
N ASP A 187 -12.20 10.68 13.63
CA ASP A 187 -13.63 10.98 13.38
C ASP A 187 -14.19 12.05 14.33
N THR A 188 -13.32 12.99 14.76
CA THR A 188 -13.73 14.13 15.59
C THR A 188 -14.68 15.08 14.87
N ARG A 189 -14.83 14.94 13.54
CA ARG A 189 -15.74 15.76 12.73
C ARG A 189 -17.22 15.52 13.03
N PHE A 190 -17.58 14.45 13.70
CA PHE A 190 -18.97 14.07 13.99
C PHE A 190 -19.32 14.02 15.48
N VAL A 191 -18.42 14.42 16.35
CA VAL A 191 -18.74 14.63 17.76
C VAL A 191 -19.48 15.96 17.85
N LYS A 192 -20.83 15.91 17.75
CA LYS A 192 -21.65 17.03 18.19
C LYS A 192 -21.40 17.24 19.67
N ASN A 193 -20.86 18.40 20.03
CA ASN A 193 -20.90 18.88 21.40
C ASN A 193 -22.38 18.95 21.81
N SER A 194 -22.79 18.02 22.66
CA SER A 194 -24.05 18.07 23.39
C SER A 194 -23.77 18.59 24.80
#